data_f7c17dad4d22d42ae0fefbc88d9b0789
#
_entry.id   f7c17dad4d22d42ae0fefbc88d9b0789
#
_cell.length_a   1.000
_cell.length_b   1.000
_cell.length_c   1.000
_cell.angle_alpha   90.00
_cell.angle_beta   90.00
_cell.angle_gamma   90.00
#
_symmetry.space_group_name_H-M   'P 1'
#
loop_
_entity.id
_entity.type
_entity.pdbx_description
1 polymer ?
#
loop_
_entity_poly.entity_id
_entity_poly.type
_entity_poly.pdbx_seq_one_letter_code
_entity_poly.pdbx_strand_id
1 'polypeptide(L)'
;RDNPDYVKSEQADLDNMKTGIFGFKGHLHYQVSAPIDQEIAALDSSVPRNQFLDQVAQLIDRHIFLGYRIYPCNHIALDMLCGDDAECANYTPEQKQAFQTYLEGQLAKIDIPNPDWDFLKERILTMYANPLINRKSVSQQ
;
A
#
# COMPACT_ATOMS: atom_id res chain seq x y z
N ARG A 1 5.05 20.68 2.29
CA ARG A 1 5.43 19.26 2.21
C ARG A 1 6.43 18.90 3.29
N ASP A 2 7.49 19.65 3.45
CA ASP A 2 8.48 19.40 4.48
C ASP A 2 8.46 20.58 5.46
N ASN A 3 7.97 20.31 6.66
CA ASN A 3 8.11 21.24 7.78
C ASN A 3 9.22 20.68 8.68
N PRO A 4 10.47 21.17 8.56
CA PRO A 4 11.60 20.66 9.35
C PRO A 4 11.44 20.91 10.85
N ASP A 5 10.54 21.82 11.24
CA ASP A 5 10.28 22.18 12.63
C ASP A 5 9.07 21.41 13.22
N TYR A 6 8.45 20.48 12.43
CA TYR A 6 7.34 19.71 12.93
C TYR A 6 7.81 18.66 13.95
N VAL A 7 7.42 18.86 15.18
CA VAL A 7 7.59 17.88 16.26
C VAL A 7 6.22 17.27 16.58
N LYS A 8 6.13 15.95 16.43
CA LYS A 8 4.91 15.22 16.76
C LYS A 8 4.64 15.31 18.28
N SER A 9 3.47 15.73 18.68
CA SER A 9 3.10 15.81 20.09
C SER A 9 2.78 14.42 20.67
N GLU A 10 2.98 14.23 21.98
CA GLU A 10 2.57 13.01 22.70
C GLU A 10 1.08 12.71 22.53
N GLN A 11 0.25 13.75 22.52
CA GLN A 11 -1.19 13.63 22.29
C GLN A 11 -1.49 13.06 20.89
N ALA A 12 -0.78 13.52 19.85
CA ALA A 12 -0.93 13.01 18.50
C ALA A 12 -0.53 11.52 18.39
N ASP A 13 0.47 11.10 19.15
CA ASP A 13 0.86 9.68 19.23
C ASP A 13 -0.23 8.84 19.90
N LEU A 14 -0.78 9.33 21.00
CA LEU A 14 -1.86 8.65 21.72
C LEU A 14 -3.11 8.51 20.86
N ASP A 15 -3.48 9.55 20.11
CA ASP A 15 -4.65 9.54 19.23
C ASP A 15 -4.45 8.62 18.03
N ASN A 16 -3.24 8.56 17.48
CA ASN A 16 -2.88 7.58 16.45
C ASN A 16 -2.95 6.14 16.97
N MET A 17 -2.45 5.87 18.17
CA MET A 17 -2.55 4.56 18.81
C MET A 17 -4.01 4.16 19.04
N LYS A 18 -4.85 5.06 19.58
CA LYS A 18 -6.29 4.82 19.76
C LYS A 18 -6.98 4.52 18.45
N THR A 19 -6.72 5.31 17.41
CA THR A 19 -7.25 5.08 16.06
C THR A 19 -6.77 3.74 15.50
N GLY A 20 -5.50 3.40 15.74
CA GLY A 20 -4.91 2.12 15.37
C GLY A 20 -5.56 0.92 16.08
N ILE A 21 -5.99 1.05 17.32
CA ILE A 21 -6.59 -0.04 18.11
C ILE A 21 -8.09 -0.15 17.86
N PHE A 22 -8.83 0.94 17.93
CA PHE A 22 -10.29 0.98 17.94
C PHE A 22 -10.91 1.25 16.56
N GLY A 23 -10.13 1.74 15.58
CA GLY A 23 -10.63 2.03 14.25
C GLY A 23 -11.09 0.78 13.51
N PHE A 24 -12.07 0.94 12.63
CA PHE A 24 -12.54 -0.15 11.78
C PHE A 24 -11.42 -0.63 10.85
N LYS A 25 -11.17 -1.97 10.81
CA LYS A 25 -10.07 -2.58 10.05
C LYS A 25 -10.50 -3.17 8.71
N GLY A 26 -11.79 -3.32 8.46
CA GLY A 26 -12.28 -4.00 7.27
C GLY A 26 -11.94 -5.50 7.25
N HIS A 27 -11.62 -6.00 6.07
CA HIS A 27 -11.17 -7.37 5.90
C HIS A 27 -9.66 -7.47 6.14
N LEU A 28 -9.27 -8.33 7.08
CA LEU A 28 -7.86 -8.65 7.34
C LEU A 28 -7.50 -9.97 6.65
N HIS A 29 -6.33 -10.03 6.08
CA HIS A 29 -5.75 -11.23 5.50
C HIS A 29 -4.33 -11.42 6.01
N TYR A 30 -4.05 -12.59 6.55
CA TYR A 30 -2.71 -12.99 6.99
C TYR A 30 -2.21 -14.10 6.06
N GLN A 31 -1.04 -13.90 5.50
CA GLN A 31 -0.35 -14.88 4.67
C GLN A 31 1.02 -15.18 5.27
N VAL A 32 1.32 -16.46 5.44
CA VAL A 32 2.64 -16.94 5.83
C VAL A 32 3.22 -17.65 4.61
N SER A 33 4.40 -17.22 4.16
CA SER A 33 5.12 -17.90 3.07
C SER A 33 5.80 -19.17 3.56
N ALA A 34 6.22 -20.03 2.63
CA ALA A 34 7.16 -21.09 2.92
C ALA A 34 8.51 -20.49 3.38
N PRO A 35 9.33 -21.23 4.17
CA PRO A 35 10.70 -20.82 4.48
C PRO A 35 11.52 -20.58 3.20
N ILE A 36 12.30 -19.50 3.18
CA ILE A 36 13.08 -19.07 2.01
C ILE A 36 14.58 -19.36 2.13
N ASP A 37 14.98 -20.15 3.12
CA ASP A 37 16.39 -20.46 3.41
C ASP A 37 17.12 -21.07 2.21
N GLN A 38 16.46 -21.97 1.47
CA GLN A 38 17.03 -22.60 0.27
C GLN A 38 17.20 -21.61 -0.86
N GLU A 39 16.26 -20.70 -1.05
CA GLU A 39 16.32 -19.66 -2.07
C GLU A 39 17.43 -18.64 -1.73
N ILE A 40 17.59 -18.28 -0.45
CA ILE A 40 18.69 -17.42 0.01
C ILE A 40 20.03 -18.11 -0.22
N ALA A 41 20.14 -19.41 0.09
CA ALA A 41 21.36 -20.18 -0.10
C ALA A 41 21.75 -20.35 -1.57
N ALA A 42 20.79 -20.22 -2.50
CA ALA A 42 21.01 -20.27 -3.94
C ALA A 42 21.46 -18.92 -4.56
N LEU A 43 21.40 -17.83 -3.80
CA LEU A 43 21.86 -16.52 -4.26
C LEU A 43 23.39 -16.51 -4.41
N ASP A 44 23.87 -15.71 -5.37
CA ASP A 44 25.31 -15.53 -5.60
C ASP A 44 25.96 -14.75 -4.46
N SER A 45 26.67 -15.46 -3.59
CA SER A 45 27.41 -14.88 -2.47
C SER A 45 28.74 -14.24 -2.86
N SER A 46 29.17 -14.33 -4.13
CA SER A 46 30.42 -13.74 -4.64
C SER A 46 30.27 -12.24 -4.96
N VAL A 47 29.05 -11.74 -5.04
CA VAL A 47 28.75 -10.31 -5.30
C VAL A 47 29.07 -9.46 -4.06
N PRO A 48 29.29 -8.12 -4.25
CA PRO A 48 29.45 -7.21 -3.12
C PRO A 48 28.30 -7.29 -2.13
N ARG A 49 28.61 -7.14 -0.83
CA ARG A 49 27.62 -7.29 0.27
C ARG A 49 26.31 -6.51 0.04
N ASN A 50 26.38 -5.29 -0.48
CA ASN A 50 25.18 -4.49 -0.70
C ASN A 50 24.30 -5.14 -1.78
N GLN A 51 24.88 -5.63 -2.86
CA GLN A 51 24.14 -6.34 -3.93
C GLN A 51 23.52 -7.63 -3.40
N PHE A 52 24.21 -8.37 -2.55
CA PHE A 52 23.66 -9.56 -1.91
C PHE A 52 22.45 -9.22 -1.04
N LEU A 53 22.54 -8.15 -0.23
CA LEU A 53 21.42 -7.69 0.60
C LEU A 53 20.24 -7.24 -0.24
N ASP A 54 20.47 -6.57 -1.38
CA ASP A 54 19.42 -6.18 -2.32
C ASP A 54 18.73 -7.41 -2.94
N GLN A 55 19.48 -8.46 -3.29
CA GLN A 55 18.90 -9.72 -3.79
C GLN A 55 18.02 -10.40 -2.73
N VAL A 56 18.48 -10.43 -1.48
CA VAL A 56 17.70 -10.98 -0.35
C VAL A 56 16.42 -10.15 -0.13
N ALA A 57 16.52 -8.82 -0.17
CA ALA A 57 15.35 -7.94 -0.04
C ALA A 57 14.33 -8.18 -1.17
N GLN A 58 14.79 -8.27 -2.42
CA GLN A 58 13.92 -8.57 -3.57
C GLN A 58 13.24 -9.93 -3.47
N LEU A 59 13.95 -10.94 -2.94
CA LEU A 59 13.38 -12.26 -2.71
C LEU A 59 12.27 -12.19 -1.65
N ILE A 60 12.50 -11.50 -0.55
CA ILE A 60 11.51 -11.27 0.52
C ILE A 60 10.30 -10.52 -0.05
N ASP A 61 10.52 -9.43 -0.77
CA ASP A 61 9.46 -8.62 -1.40
C ASP A 61 8.61 -9.46 -2.34
N ARG A 62 9.24 -10.32 -3.14
CA ARG A 62 8.53 -11.24 -4.05
C ARG A 62 7.57 -12.15 -3.29
N HIS A 63 8.02 -12.78 -2.20
CA HIS A 63 7.16 -13.64 -1.37
C HIS A 63 6.02 -12.85 -0.72
N ILE A 64 6.29 -11.64 -0.24
CA ILE A 64 5.27 -10.74 0.32
C ILE A 64 4.24 -10.38 -0.76
N PHE A 65 4.67 -9.95 -1.94
CA PHE A 65 3.78 -9.48 -3.00
C PHE A 65 2.93 -10.62 -3.59
N LEU A 66 3.47 -11.81 -3.73
CA LEU A 66 2.71 -13.00 -4.12
C LEU A 66 1.66 -13.40 -3.08
N GLY A 67 1.92 -13.13 -1.80
CA GLY A 67 1.01 -13.38 -0.69
C GLY A 67 -0.13 -12.37 -0.57
N TYR A 68 -0.09 -11.23 -1.25
CA TYR A 68 -1.14 -10.23 -1.16
C TYR A 68 -2.49 -10.76 -1.64
N ARG A 69 -3.52 -10.57 -0.82
CA ARG A 69 -4.91 -10.68 -1.26
C ARG A 69 -5.34 -9.33 -1.83
N ILE A 70 -5.66 -9.31 -3.11
CA ILE A 70 -6.13 -8.12 -3.79
C ILE A 70 -7.64 -8.00 -3.62
N TYR A 71 -8.10 -6.81 -3.27
CA TYR A 71 -9.50 -6.47 -3.04
C TYR A 71 -10.00 -5.49 -4.11
N PRO A 72 -11.33 -5.37 -4.32
CA PRO A 72 -11.89 -4.42 -5.28
C PRO A 72 -11.35 -2.99 -5.14
N CYS A 73 -11.12 -2.52 -3.91
CA CYS A 73 -10.58 -1.18 -3.66
C CYS A 73 -9.18 -0.97 -4.27
N ASN A 74 -8.36 -2.03 -4.41
CA ASN A 74 -7.04 -1.93 -5.03
C ASN A 74 -7.15 -1.70 -6.54
N HIS A 75 -8.09 -2.39 -7.20
CA HIS A 75 -8.38 -2.24 -8.63
C HIS A 75 -8.99 -0.86 -8.91
N ILE A 76 -9.99 -0.44 -8.12
CA ILE A 76 -10.62 0.88 -8.23
C ILE A 76 -9.59 2.00 -8.07
N ALA A 77 -8.70 1.87 -7.06
CA ALA A 77 -7.67 2.87 -6.82
C ALA A 77 -6.68 2.97 -7.99
N LEU A 78 -6.33 1.86 -8.62
CA LEU A 78 -5.44 1.84 -9.79
C LEU A 78 -6.10 2.52 -10.99
N ASP A 79 -7.35 2.17 -11.32
CA ASP A 79 -8.10 2.83 -12.41
C ASP A 79 -8.25 4.33 -12.18
N MET A 80 -8.58 4.74 -10.94
CA MET A 80 -8.69 6.16 -10.58
C MET A 80 -7.34 6.89 -10.67
N LEU A 81 -6.24 6.22 -10.39
CA LEU A 81 -4.89 6.79 -10.46
C LEU A 81 -4.41 6.93 -11.90
N CYS A 82 -4.70 5.92 -12.74
CA CYS A 82 -4.35 5.92 -14.17
C CYS A 82 -5.31 6.75 -15.02
N GLY A 83 -6.53 7.01 -14.54
CA GLY A 83 -7.57 7.72 -15.29
C GLY A 83 -8.19 6.84 -16.38
N ASP A 84 -8.22 5.54 -16.19
CA ASP A 84 -8.80 4.55 -17.09
C ASP A 84 -9.74 3.57 -16.36
N ASP A 85 -10.24 2.55 -17.04
CA ASP A 85 -11.10 1.49 -16.49
C ASP A 85 -10.53 0.09 -16.82
N ALA A 86 -9.20 -0.05 -16.89
CA ALA A 86 -8.54 -1.31 -17.27
C ALA A 86 -8.82 -2.46 -16.30
N GLU A 87 -9.11 -2.14 -15.04
CA GLU A 87 -9.40 -3.11 -13.98
C GLU A 87 -10.90 -3.27 -13.70
N CYS A 88 -11.79 -2.66 -14.48
CA CYS A 88 -13.24 -2.57 -14.21
C CYS A 88 -13.94 -3.95 -14.09
N ALA A 89 -13.39 -5.01 -14.65
CA ALA A 89 -13.90 -6.38 -14.50
C ALA A 89 -13.75 -6.95 -13.06
N ASN A 90 -12.95 -6.30 -12.21
CA ASN A 90 -12.61 -6.78 -10.87
C ASN A 90 -13.42 -6.10 -9.75
N TYR A 91 -14.36 -5.23 -10.09
CA TYR A 91 -15.22 -4.55 -9.12
C TYR A 91 -16.57 -4.17 -9.74
N THR A 92 -17.55 -3.87 -8.87
CA THR A 92 -18.88 -3.39 -9.32
C THR A 92 -18.98 -1.87 -9.22
N PRO A 93 -19.95 -1.23 -9.94
CA PRO A 93 -20.22 0.20 -9.80
C PRO A 93 -20.51 0.62 -8.37
N GLU A 94 -21.22 -0.20 -7.59
CA GLU A 94 -21.55 0.06 -6.19
C GLU A 94 -20.28 0.06 -5.33
N GLN A 95 -19.34 -0.86 -5.59
CA GLN A 95 -18.04 -0.90 -4.91
C GLN A 95 -17.20 0.33 -5.26
N LYS A 96 -17.22 0.78 -6.52
CA LYS A 96 -16.55 2.01 -6.96
C LYS A 96 -17.11 3.22 -6.22
N GLN A 97 -18.43 3.35 -6.16
CA GLN A 97 -19.10 4.44 -5.44
C GLN A 97 -18.79 4.42 -3.94
N ALA A 98 -18.86 3.25 -3.30
CA ALA A 98 -18.54 3.10 -1.88
C ALA A 98 -17.08 3.49 -1.57
N PHE A 99 -16.14 3.11 -2.44
CA PHE A 99 -14.74 3.49 -2.28
C PHE A 99 -14.52 5.00 -2.48
N GLN A 100 -15.21 5.62 -3.44
CA GLN A 100 -15.15 7.08 -3.65
C GLN A 100 -15.66 7.83 -2.41
N THR A 101 -16.81 7.43 -1.87
CA THR A 101 -17.36 8.02 -0.63
C THR A 101 -16.38 7.85 0.54
N TYR A 102 -15.76 6.68 0.66
CA TYR A 102 -14.74 6.44 1.67
C TYR A 102 -13.53 7.38 1.49
N LEU A 103 -13.01 7.51 0.25
CA LEU A 103 -11.88 8.38 -0.08
C LEU A 103 -12.17 9.85 0.27
N GLU A 104 -13.34 10.35 -0.09
CA GLU A 104 -13.80 11.70 0.27
C GLU A 104 -13.85 11.89 1.79
N GLY A 105 -14.37 10.89 2.50
CA GLY A 105 -14.41 10.89 3.96
C GLY A 105 -13.02 10.85 4.62
N GLN A 106 -12.00 10.24 3.99
CA GLN A 106 -10.62 10.30 4.48
C GLN A 106 -9.99 11.68 4.21
N LEU A 107 -10.20 12.22 3.02
CA LEU A 107 -9.71 13.56 2.66
C LEU A 107 -10.30 14.63 3.59
N ALA A 108 -11.59 14.54 3.90
CA ALA A 108 -12.28 15.49 4.79
C ALA A 108 -11.73 15.51 6.24
N LYS A 109 -10.97 14.50 6.66
CA LYS A 109 -10.33 14.47 7.99
C LYS A 109 -9.02 15.26 8.03
N ILE A 110 -8.51 15.69 6.89
CA ILE A 110 -7.24 16.39 6.80
C ILE A 110 -7.47 17.87 7.14
N ASP A 111 -6.94 18.29 8.29
CA ASP A 111 -7.02 19.66 8.80
C ASP A 111 -5.61 20.28 8.75
N ILE A 112 -5.23 20.78 7.57
CA ILE A 112 -3.98 21.51 7.35
C ILE A 112 -4.25 22.80 6.58
N PRO A 113 -3.50 23.88 6.80
CA PRO A 113 -3.67 25.12 6.03
C PRO A 113 -3.25 24.91 4.57
N ASN A 114 -4.09 25.38 3.64
CA ASN A 114 -3.86 25.35 2.19
C ASN A 114 -3.49 23.95 1.64
N PRO A 115 -4.35 22.94 1.82
CA PRO A 115 -4.05 21.58 1.39
C PRO A 115 -3.97 21.49 -0.15
N ASP A 116 -2.97 20.76 -0.63
CA ASP A 116 -2.87 20.34 -2.03
C ASP A 116 -3.74 19.08 -2.19
N TRP A 117 -5.01 19.28 -2.51
CA TRP A 117 -6.01 18.18 -2.58
C TRP A 117 -5.67 17.14 -3.63
N ASP A 118 -5.11 17.54 -4.77
CA ASP A 118 -4.73 16.60 -5.84
C ASP A 118 -3.58 15.73 -5.39
N PHE A 119 -2.57 16.29 -4.76
CA PHE A 119 -1.47 15.54 -4.16
C PHE A 119 -1.97 14.57 -3.07
N LEU A 120 -2.82 15.02 -2.15
CA LEU A 120 -3.32 14.19 -1.07
C LEU A 120 -4.15 13.02 -1.59
N LYS A 121 -5.03 13.29 -2.56
CA LYS A 121 -5.82 12.26 -3.23
C LYS A 121 -4.94 11.25 -3.95
N GLU A 122 -3.96 11.71 -4.72
CA GLU A 122 -2.99 10.85 -5.40
C GLU A 122 -2.24 9.94 -4.41
N ARG A 123 -1.80 10.48 -3.26
CA ARG A 123 -1.09 9.69 -2.24
C ARG A 123 -1.96 8.59 -1.64
N ILE A 124 -3.23 8.89 -1.33
CA ILE A 124 -4.16 7.87 -0.83
C ILE A 124 -4.42 6.82 -1.90
N LEU A 125 -4.71 7.22 -3.14
CA LEU A 125 -4.92 6.28 -4.25
C LEU A 125 -3.69 5.40 -4.47
N THR A 126 -2.48 5.98 -4.46
CA THR A 126 -1.22 5.22 -4.58
C THR A 126 -1.09 4.17 -3.48
N MET A 127 -1.41 4.52 -2.23
CA MET A 127 -1.38 3.57 -1.11
C MET A 127 -2.30 2.37 -1.36
N TYR A 128 -3.51 2.59 -1.88
CA TYR A 128 -4.44 1.51 -2.19
C TYR A 128 -4.10 0.75 -3.47
N ALA A 129 -3.48 1.39 -4.48
CA ALA A 129 -3.08 0.75 -5.73
C ALA A 129 -1.81 -0.11 -5.58
N ASN A 130 -0.88 0.27 -4.70
CA ASN A 130 0.42 -0.37 -4.54
C ASN A 130 0.36 -1.90 -4.35
N PRO A 131 -0.54 -2.50 -3.56
CA PRO A 131 -0.61 -3.96 -3.44
C PRO A 131 -0.85 -4.65 -4.79
N LEU A 132 -1.71 -4.09 -5.63
CA LEU A 132 -1.99 -4.63 -6.97
C LEU A 132 -0.79 -4.42 -7.91
N ILE A 133 -0.19 -3.23 -7.91
CA ILE A 133 0.98 -2.89 -8.72
C ILE A 133 2.13 -3.85 -8.38
N ASN A 134 2.44 -4.00 -7.10
CA ASN A 134 3.52 -4.86 -6.62
C ASN A 134 3.26 -6.33 -6.97
N ARG A 135 2.02 -6.82 -6.81
CA ARG A 135 1.68 -8.19 -7.19
C ARG A 135 1.85 -8.42 -8.69
N LYS A 136 1.42 -7.47 -9.54
CA LYS A 136 1.59 -7.55 -10.99
C LYS A 136 3.07 -7.59 -11.39
N SER A 137 3.93 -6.82 -10.73
CA SER A 137 5.36 -6.76 -11.05
C SER A 137 6.08 -8.10 -10.86
N VAL A 138 5.65 -8.92 -9.90
CA VAL A 138 6.26 -10.24 -9.63
C VAL A 138 5.55 -11.41 -10.30
N SER A 139 4.32 -11.21 -10.78
CA SER A 139 3.55 -12.25 -11.49
C SER A 139 3.94 -12.37 -12.98
N GLN A 140 4.71 -11.43 -13.51
CA GLN A 140 5.18 -11.40 -14.91
C GLN A 140 6.60 -11.96 -15.08
N GLN A 141 7.24 -12.36 -13.98
CA GLN A 141 8.55 -13.03 -13.96
C GLN A 141 8.36 -14.54 -13.80
#